data_f8e304eba6e0227d6b9b33eba9bf46be
#
_entry.id   f8e304eba6e0227d6b9b33eba9bf46be
#
_cell.length_a   1.000
_cell.length_b   1.000
_cell.length_c   1.000
_cell.angle_alpha   90.00
_cell.angle_beta   90.00
_cell.angle_gamma   90.00
#
_symmetry.space_group_name_H-M   'P 1'
#
loop_
_entity.id
_entity.type
_entity.pdbx_description
1 polymer ?
#
loop_
_entity_poly.entity_id
_entity_poly.type
_entity_poly.pdbx_seq_one_letter_code
_entity_poly.pdbx_strand_id
1 'polypeptide(L)'
;NVETVSKQRIKELYPVINNDDVLGGVFMPEDGQADPVGVTNVLAKAAKMEGAQIFEKTPVEKILVKNKKIVGVQTKFGKIECEYVVIATGMWARQMGEDIGVSIPLYPNEHFYIITEPLDKLPKNLPVLRDYNSCLYLKEDAGKMLVGIFEPNAKPAFKDKGIVPDDFSF
;
A
#
# COMPACT_ATOMS: atom_id res chain seq x y z
N ASN A 1 8.09 6.24 -20.87
CA ASN A 1 7.60 5.61 -22.09
C ASN A 1 6.44 4.67 -21.79
N VAL A 2 5.42 4.68 -22.67
CA VAL A 2 4.25 3.80 -22.59
C VAL A 2 4.07 3.20 -23.98
N GLU A 3 4.01 1.88 -24.07
CA GLU A 3 3.95 1.13 -25.33
C GLU A 3 2.65 0.35 -25.40
N THR A 4 1.91 0.48 -26.50
CA THR A 4 0.80 -0.44 -26.78
C THR A 4 1.38 -1.73 -27.35
N VAL A 5 1.01 -2.87 -26.76
CA VAL A 5 1.54 -4.19 -27.10
C VAL A 5 0.44 -5.12 -27.60
N SER A 6 0.78 -5.89 -28.63
CA SER A 6 -0.10 -6.92 -29.17
C SER A 6 -0.19 -8.13 -28.23
N LYS A 7 -1.22 -8.96 -28.43
CA LYS A 7 -1.37 -10.27 -27.79
C LYS A 7 -0.09 -11.13 -27.89
N GLN A 8 0.54 -11.16 -29.07
CA GLN A 8 1.78 -11.91 -29.26
C GLN A 8 2.91 -11.34 -28.41
N ARG A 9 3.05 -10.02 -28.37
CA ARG A 9 4.07 -9.36 -27.56
C ARG A 9 3.86 -9.58 -26.05
N ILE A 10 2.59 -9.63 -25.59
CA ILE A 10 2.26 -10.00 -24.22
C ILE A 10 2.75 -11.41 -23.90
N LYS A 11 2.56 -12.38 -24.81
CA LYS A 11 3.03 -13.76 -24.61
C LYS A 11 4.56 -13.86 -24.54
N GLU A 12 5.27 -13.01 -25.27
CA GLU A 12 6.74 -12.94 -25.21
C GLU A 12 7.21 -12.35 -23.86
N LEU A 13 6.54 -11.27 -23.39
CA LEU A 13 6.86 -10.62 -22.12
C LEU A 13 6.48 -11.46 -20.91
N TYR A 14 5.40 -12.24 -21.03
CA TYR A 14 4.82 -13.02 -19.95
C TYR A 14 4.43 -14.43 -20.42
N PRO A 15 5.40 -15.31 -20.67
CA PRO A 15 5.16 -16.60 -21.34
C PRO A 15 4.33 -17.59 -20.56
N VAL A 16 4.16 -17.40 -19.25
CA VAL A 16 3.50 -18.35 -18.35
C VAL A 16 1.99 -18.13 -18.21
N ILE A 17 1.43 -17.08 -18.82
CA ILE A 17 -0.03 -16.85 -18.78
C ILE A 17 -0.72 -17.44 -20.01
N ASN A 18 -1.97 -17.83 -19.84
CA ASN A 18 -2.90 -17.97 -20.97
C ASN A 18 -3.41 -16.56 -21.33
N ASN A 19 -3.29 -16.20 -22.60
CA ASN A 19 -3.72 -14.90 -23.11
C ASN A 19 -4.68 -15.04 -24.31
N ASP A 20 -5.42 -16.16 -24.39
CA ASP A 20 -6.28 -16.46 -25.55
C ASP A 20 -7.39 -15.43 -25.75
N ASP A 21 -7.92 -14.89 -24.68
CA ASP A 21 -8.97 -13.87 -24.63
C ASP A 21 -8.46 -12.42 -24.57
N VAL A 22 -7.13 -12.24 -24.52
CA VAL A 22 -6.51 -10.90 -24.45
C VAL A 22 -6.42 -10.27 -25.84
N LEU A 23 -6.90 -9.05 -25.99
CA LEU A 23 -6.85 -8.30 -27.24
C LEU A 23 -5.53 -7.53 -27.42
N GLY A 24 -4.96 -7.05 -26.35
CA GLY A 24 -3.73 -6.27 -26.32
C GLY A 24 -3.46 -5.73 -24.91
N GLY A 25 -2.45 -4.93 -24.77
CA GLY A 25 -2.08 -4.35 -23.48
C GLY A 25 -1.27 -3.07 -23.60
N VAL A 26 -0.89 -2.57 -22.46
CA VAL A 26 0.02 -1.44 -22.30
C VAL A 26 1.22 -1.92 -21.50
N PHE A 27 2.41 -1.66 -21.99
CA PHE A 27 3.66 -1.98 -21.33
C PHE A 27 4.41 -0.69 -20.97
N MET A 28 4.91 -0.64 -19.76
CA MET A 28 5.71 0.46 -19.23
C MET A 28 7.11 -0.07 -18.88
N PRO A 29 8.06 -0.02 -19.82
CA PRO A 29 9.38 -0.63 -19.64
C PRO A 29 10.24 0.04 -18.56
N GLU A 30 9.94 1.29 -18.23
CA GLU A 30 10.64 2.06 -17.20
C GLU A 30 9.98 1.95 -15.80
N ASP A 31 8.86 1.26 -15.71
CA ASP A 31 8.22 0.95 -14.42
C ASP A 31 8.94 -0.22 -13.74
N GLY A 32 8.69 -0.42 -12.47
CA GLY A 32 9.43 -1.41 -11.71
C GLY A 32 8.73 -1.90 -10.46
N GLN A 33 9.47 -2.72 -9.73
CA GLN A 33 9.05 -3.23 -8.43
C GLN A 33 9.90 -2.60 -7.33
N ALA A 34 9.28 -2.28 -6.22
CA ALA A 34 9.96 -1.81 -5.03
C ALA A 34 9.76 -2.79 -3.87
N ASP A 35 10.79 -2.99 -3.07
CA ASP A 35 10.65 -3.57 -1.74
C ASP A 35 10.07 -2.50 -0.81
N PRO A 36 8.82 -2.65 -0.32
CA PRO A 36 8.17 -1.61 0.50
C PRO A 36 8.94 -1.32 1.80
N VAL A 37 9.50 -2.36 2.41
CA VAL A 37 10.29 -2.24 3.66
C VAL A 37 11.59 -1.52 3.39
N GLY A 38 12.30 -1.92 2.34
CA GLY A 38 13.55 -1.28 1.93
C GLY A 38 13.38 0.20 1.62
N VAL A 39 12.37 0.55 0.80
CA VAL A 39 12.05 1.94 0.47
C VAL A 39 11.73 2.76 1.71
N THR A 40 10.87 2.24 2.59
CA THR A 40 10.52 2.93 3.84
C THR A 40 11.74 3.19 4.71
N ASN A 41 12.61 2.18 4.87
CA ASN A 41 13.84 2.31 5.66
C ASN A 41 14.81 3.32 5.06
N VAL A 42 14.96 3.35 3.73
CA VAL A 42 15.83 4.32 3.05
C VAL A 42 15.30 5.74 3.24
N LEU A 43 14.00 5.96 3.06
CA LEU A 43 13.37 7.27 3.28
C LEU A 43 13.52 7.73 4.74
N ALA A 44 13.28 6.83 5.70
CA ALA A 44 13.45 7.13 7.11
C ALA A 44 14.91 7.48 7.44
N LYS A 45 15.88 6.75 6.87
CA LYS A 45 17.30 7.06 7.04
C LYS A 45 17.66 8.41 6.46
N ALA A 46 17.20 8.71 5.25
CA ALA A 46 17.43 10.02 4.62
C ALA A 46 16.86 11.17 5.46
N ALA A 47 15.62 11.03 5.94
CA ALA A 47 15.01 12.02 6.81
C ALA A 47 15.81 12.26 8.09
N LYS A 48 16.31 11.19 8.73
CA LYS A 48 17.18 11.31 9.91
C LYS A 48 18.48 12.05 9.60
N MET A 49 19.07 11.84 8.42
CA MET A 49 20.29 12.55 8.00
C MET A 49 20.04 14.05 7.83
N GLU A 50 18.83 14.45 7.47
CA GLU A 50 18.39 15.85 7.38
C GLU A 50 17.85 16.42 8.72
N GLY A 51 18.05 15.70 9.83
CA GLY A 51 17.69 16.17 11.18
C GLY A 51 16.31 15.79 11.68
N ALA A 52 15.52 15.01 10.92
CA ALA A 52 14.24 14.54 11.41
C ALA A 52 14.42 13.53 12.56
N GLN A 53 13.56 13.65 13.57
CA GLN A 53 13.50 12.69 14.68
C GLN A 53 12.38 11.69 14.41
N ILE A 54 12.69 10.40 14.47
CA ILE A 54 11.73 9.31 14.28
C ILE A 54 11.65 8.51 15.56
N PHE A 55 10.45 8.48 16.14
CA PHE A 55 10.15 7.78 17.38
C PHE A 55 9.29 6.54 17.05
N GLU A 56 9.93 5.39 16.98
CA GLU A 56 9.25 4.12 16.79
C GLU A 56 8.52 3.68 18.07
N LYS A 57 7.49 2.84 17.92
CA LYS A 57 6.68 2.32 19.04
C LYS A 57 6.12 3.42 19.95
N THR A 58 5.88 4.57 19.35
CA THR A 58 5.39 5.76 20.04
C THR A 58 4.07 6.20 19.38
N PRO A 59 2.97 5.53 19.68
CA PRO A 59 1.67 5.89 19.11
C PRO A 59 1.27 7.30 19.55
N VAL A 60 0.72 8.04 18.62
CA VAL A 60 0.04 9.30 18.90
C VAL A 60 -1.40 8.95 19.35
N GLU A 61 -1.68 9.22 20.60
CA GLU A 61 -2.99 8.93 21.20
C GLU A 61 -4.02 10.00 20.90
N LYS A 62 -3.57 11.25 20.73
CA LYS A 62 -4.45 12.39 20.50
C LYS A 62 -3.73 13.55 19.83
N ILE A 63 -4.40 14.22 18.91
CA ILE A 63 -4.00 15.53 18.39
C ILE A 63 -4.59 16.61 19.29
N LEU A 64 -3.75 17.51 19.77
CA LEU A 64 -4.13 18.57 20.71
C LEU A 64 -4.52 19.82 19.95
N VAL A 65 -5.77 20.24 20.14
CA VAL A 65 -6.34 21.45 19.51
C VAL A 65 -6.74 22.44 20.61
N LYS A 66 -6.33 23.69 20.46
CA LYS A 66 -6.76 24.82 21.33
C LYS A 66 -7.14 25.99 20.47
N ASN A 67 -8.30 26.57 20.68
CA ASN A 67 -8.82 27.71 19.92
C ASN A 67 -8.77 27.48 18.39
N LYS A 68 -9.17 26.27 17.95
CA LYS A 68 -9.15 25.83 16.53
C LYS A 68 -7.74 25.79 15.89
N LYS A 69 -6.69 25.76 16.69
CA LYS A 69 -5.30 25.62 16.22
C LYS A 69 -4.68 24.37 16.81
N ILE A 70 -3.86 23.70 16.02
CA ILE A 70 -3.02 22.60 16.51
C ILE A 70 -1.99 23.19 17.49
N VAL A 71 -1.79 22.52 18.61
CA VAL A 71 -0.81 22.89 19.64
C VAL A 71 0.14 21.73 19.99
N GLY A 72 -0.06 20.58 19.39
CA GLY A 72 0.80 19.41 19.60
C GLY A 72 0.07 18.10 19.45
N VAL A 73 0.78 17.04 19.84
CA VAL A 73 0.22 15.67 19.93
C VAL A 73 0.51 15.10 21.32
N GLN A 74 -0.38 14.22 21.78
CA GLN A 74 -0.21 13.46 23.00
C GLN A 74 0.27 12.06 22.67
N THR A 75 1.28 11.58 23.35
CA THR A 75 1.76 10.21 23.36
C THR A 75 1.79 9.66 24.76
N LYS A 76 1.93 8.35 24.93
CA LYS A 76 2.12 7.73 26.25
C LYS A 76 3.38 8.19 26.98
N PHE A 77 4.33 8.80 26.29
CA PHE A 77 5.57 9.32 26.87
C PHE A 77 5.52 10.82 27.17
N GLY A 78 4.42 11.48 26.84
CA GLY A 78 4.23 12.91 27.06
C GLY A 78 3.73 13.64 25.82
N LYS A 79 3.63 14.95 25.96
CA LYS A 79 3.20 15.86 24.91
C LYS A 79 4.39 16.27 24.04
N ILE A 80 4.17 16.32 22.72
CA ILE A 80 5.07 16.92 21.75
C ILE A 80 4.37 18.18 21.21
N GLU A 81 4.97 19.34 21.37
CA GLU A 81 4.43 20.60 20.88
C GLU A 81 4.76 20.79 19.40
N CYS A 82 3.78 21.18 18.60
CA CYS A 82 3.95 21.49 17.19
C CYS A 82 2.82 22.40 16.69
N GLU A 83 3.07 23.09 15.60
CA GLU A 83 2.10 23.96 14.93
C GLU A 83 1.35 23.24 13.80
N TYR A 84 1.92 22.17 13.26
CA TYR A 84 1.38 21.39 12.15
C TYR A 84 1.47 19.91 12.46
N VAL A 85 0.44 19.17 12.04
CA VAL A 85 0.40 17.71 12.11
C VAL A 85 0.04 17.17 10.72
N VAL A 86 0.85 16.23 10.23
CA VAL A 86 0.55 15.47 9.02
C VAL A 86 0.04 14.10 9.43
N ILE A 87 -1.21 13.79 9.05
CA ILE A 87 -1.80 12.49 9.28
C ILE A 87 -1.44 11.59 8.09
N ALA A 88 -0.49 10.69 8.28
CA ALA A 88 -0.02 9.72 7.29
C ALA A 88 -0.19 8.27 7.82
N THR A 89 -1.28 8.03 8.52
CA THR A 89 -1.53 6.82 9.32
C THR A 89 -2.30 5.73 8.57
N GLY A 90 -2.38 5.81 7.23
CA GLY A 90 -3.05 4.80 6.43
C GLY A 90 -4.50 4.57 6.87
N MET A 91 -4.87 3.32 7.14
CA MET A 91 -6.25 2.97 7.51
C MET A 91 -6.73 3.56 8.85
N TRP A 92 -5.82 3.99 9.73
CA TRP A 92 -6.16 4.67 10.99
C TRP A 92 -6.43 6.18 10.82
N ALA A 93 -6.17 6.75 9.64
CA ALA A 93 -6.28 8.19 9.42
C ALA A 93 -7.68 8.73 9.69
N ARG A 94 -8.71 7.96 9.33
CA ARG A 94 -10.11 8.35 9.55
C ARG A 94 -10.42 8.59 11.03
N GLN A 95 -10.08 7.64 11.89
CA GLN A 95 -10.32 7.74 13.33
C GLN A 95 -9.63 8.97 13.92
N MET A 96 -8.36 9.16 13.56
CA MET A 96 -7.59 10.32 14.02
C MET A 96 -8.15 11.65 13.52
N GLY A 97 -8.70 11.70 12.32
CA GLY A 97 -9.40 12.87 11.79
C GLY A 97 -10.71 13.16 12.52
N GLU A 98 -11.53 12.13 12.78
CA GLU A 98 -12.81 12.27 13.48
C GLU A 98 -12.63 12.88 14.88
N ASP A 99 -11.57 12.54 15.61
CA ASP A 99 -11.26 13.06 16.94
C ASP A 99 -11.05 14.58 16.98
N ILE A 100 -10.69 15.18 15.86
CA ILE A 100 -10.48 16.63 15.73
C ILE A 100 -11.52 17.31 14.81
N GLY A 101 -12.57 16.58 14.44
CA GLY A 101 -13.65 17.10 13.61
C GLY A 101 -13.33 17.22 12.12
N VAL A 102 -12.31 16.48 11.64
CA VAL A 102 -11.94 16.42 10.23
C VAL A 102 -12.44 15.10 9.62
N SER A 103 -13.28 15.20 8.59
CA SER A 103 -13.76 14.03 7.85
C SER A 103 -12.70 13.58 6.83
N ILE A 104 -12.18 12.38 7.00
CA ILE A 104 -11.25 11.73 6.06
C ILE A 104 -12.01 10.55 5.42
N PRO A 105 -12.32 10.58 4.11
CA PRO A 105 -13.17 9.60 3.46
C PRO A 105 -12.40 8.30 3.13
N LEU A 106 -11.85 7.65 4.15
CA LEU A 106 -11.17 6.37 4.06
C LEU A 106 -12.01 5.28 4.72
N TYR A 107 -12.06 4.13 4.07
CA TYR A 107 -12.65 2.92 4.63
C TYR A 107 -11.77 1.72 4.27
N PRO A 108 -11.25 0.97 5.24
CA PRO A 108 -10.43 -0.20 4.96
C PRO A 108 -11.28 -1.34 4.40
N ASN A 109 -10.76 -2.01 3.37
CA ASN A 109 -11.38 -3.17 2.77
C ASN A 109 -10.43 -4.37 2.83
N GLU A 110 -11.01 -5.57 2.90
CA GLU A 110 -10.27 -6.82 2.81
C GLU A 110 -9.94 -7.12 1.34
N HIS A 111 -8.66 -7.32 1.04
CA HIS A 111 -8.18 -7.85 -0.22
C HIS A 111 -7.20 -8.99 0.04
N PHE A 112 -7.22 -9.98 -0.80
CA PHE A 112 -6.44 -11.19 -0.60
C PHE A 112 -5.45 -11.40 -1.73
N TYR A 113 -4.32 -11.98 -1.40
CA TYR A 113 -3.38 -12.53 -2.35
C TYR A 113 -2.87 -13.88 -1.84
N ILE A 114 -2.40 -14.68 -2.75
CA ILE A 114 -1.68 -15.91 -2.44
C ILE A 114 -0.26 -15.84 -2.98
N ILE A 115 0.65 -16.56 -2.34
CA ILE A 115 2.00 -16.80 -2.84
C ILE A 115 2.10 -18.29 -3.10
N THR A 116 2.47 -18.66 -4.32
CA THR A 116 2.64 -20.07 -4.69
C THR A 116 3.85 -20.68 -4.02
N GLU A 117 3.94 -21.99 -4.01
CA GLU A 117 5.23 -22.67 -3.87
C GLU A 117 6.16 -22.27 -5.03
N PRO A 118 7.48 -22.51 -4.92
CA PRO A 118 8.39 -22.29 -6.04
C PRO A 118 7.92 -23.00 -7.30
N LEU A 119 7.89 -22.28 -8.40
CA LEU A 119 7.47 -22.80 -9.70
C LEU A 119 8.70 -23.11 -10.55
N ASP A 120 8.85 -24.38 -10.92
CA ASP A 120 9.89 -24.79 -11.84
C ASP A 120 9.75 -24.04 -13.18
N LYS A 121 10.86 -23.51 -13.67
CA LYS A 121 10.93 -22.78 -14.96
C LYS A 121 10.17 -21.45 -15.01
N LEU A 122 9.81 -20.87 -13.84
CA LEU A 122 9.30 -19.50 -13.83
C LEU A 122 10.41 -18.55 -14.30
N PRO A 123 10.21 -17.77 -15.38
CA PRO A 123 11.21 -16.79 -15.80
C PRO A 123 11.43 -15.75 -14.69
N LYS A 124 12.69 -15.41 -14.48
CA LYS A 124 13.06 -14.33 -13.57
C LYS A 124 12.80 -12.97 -14.22
N ASN A 125 12.56 -11.96 -13.42
CA ASN A 125 12.35 -10.58 -13.88
C ASN A 125 11.14 -10.41 -14.80
N LEU A 126 10.09 -11.17 -14.57
CA LEU A 126 8.81 -10.92 -15.22
C LEU A 126 8.31 -9.51 -14.84
N PRO A 127 7.71 -8.76 -15.78
CA PRO A 127 7.03 -7.52 -15.42
C PRO A 127 5.86 -7.81 -14.47
N VAL A 128 5.49 -6.85 -13.64
CA VAL A 128 4.22 -6.95 -12.93
C VAL A 128 3.09 -6.90 -13.95
N LEU A 129 2.23 -7.89 -13.92
CA LEU A 129 1.07 -7.94 -14.79
C LEU A 129 -0.18 -7.51 -14.05
N ARG A 130 -1.02 -6.72 -14.69
CA ARG A 130 -2.32 -6.35 -14.20
C ARG A 130 -3.38 -6.55 -15.28
N ASP A 131 -4.39 -7.33 -14.97
CA ASP A 131 -5.59 -7.49 -15.78
C ASP A 131 -6.78 -6.82 -15.07
N TYR A 132 -7.23 -5.70 -15.63
CA TYR A 132 -8.32 -4.93 -15.05
C TYR A 132 -9.68 -5.60 -15.23
N ASN A 133 -9.87 -6.41 -16.27
CA ASN A 133 -11.13 -7.10 -16.52
C ASN A 133 -11.34 -8.20 -15.49
N SER A 134 -10.31 -8.98 -15.20
CA SER A 134 -10.33 -10.04 -14.18
C SER A 134 -10.00 -9.54 -12.78
N CYS A 135 -9.71 -8.24 -12.61
CA CYS A 135 -9.26 -7.64 -11.35
C CYS A 135 -8.02 -8.32 -10.77
N LEU A 136 -7.21 -8.94 -11.61
CA LEU A 136 -6.06 -9.77 -11.25
C LEU A 136 -4.75 -8.98 -11.35
N TYR A 137 -3.83 -9.26 -10.45
CA TYR A 137 -2.42 -8.89 -10.64
C TYR A 137 -1.48 -10.04 -10.30
N LEU A 138 -0.38 -10.10 -11.03
CA LEU A 138 0.67 -11.11 -10.87
C LEU A 138 2.01 -10.44 -10.68
N LYS A 139 2.79 -10.96 -9.74
CA LYS A 139 4.16 -10.51 -9.47
C LYS A 139 5.04 -11.73 -9.24
N GLU A 140 6.13 -11.83 -9.99
CA GLU A 140 7.19 -12.80 -9.67
C GLU A 140 8.00 -12.31 -8.46
N ASP A 141 8.30 -13.18 -7.53
CA ASP A 141 9.10 -12.89 -6.35
C ASP A 141 9.87 -14.16 -5.92
N ALA A 142 11.17 -14.13 -6.09
CA ALA A 142 12.08 -15.22 -5.69
C ALA A 142 11.68 -16.62 -6.20
N GLY A 143 11.25 -16.71 -7.46
CA GLY A 143 10.84 -17.98 -8.10
C GLY A 143 9.42 -18.43 -7.74
N LYS A 144 8.67 -17.61 -7.05
CA LYS A 144 7.27 -17.82 -6.70
C LYS A 144 6.39 -16.81 -7.44
N MET A 145 5.11 -17.09 -7.55
CA MET A 145 4.13 -16.16 -8.10
C MET A 145 3.24 -15.63 -6.97
N LEU A 146 3.25 -14.33 -6.78
CA LEU A 146 2.22 -13.66 -6.00
C LEU A 146 1.04 -13.38 -6.93
N VAL A 147 -0.12 -13.88 -6.55
CA VAL A 147 -1.39 -13.74 -7.28
C VAL A 147 -2.37 -13.01 -6.37
N GLY A 148 -2.75 -11.81 -6.75
CA GLY A 148 -3.70 -11.01 -5.97
C GLY A 148 -4.89 -10.56 -6.80
N ILE A 149 -5.98 -10.27 -6.13
CA ILE A 149 -7.25 -9.87 -6.75
C ILE A 149 -7.73 -8.59 -6.07
N PHE A 150 -8.14 -7.62 -6.89
CA PHE A 150 -8.87 -6.43 -6.43
C PHE A 150 -10.33 -6.53 -6.85
N GLU A 151 -11.07 -7.39 -6.17
CA GLU A 151 -12.49 -7.59 -6.44
C GLU A 151 -13.28 -6.29 -6.30
N PRO A 152 -14.21 -5.97 -7.24
CA PRO A 152 -14.96 -4.72 -7.24
C PRO A 152 -15.85 -4.54 -6.01
N ASN A 153 -16.34 -5.64 -5.44
CA ASN A 153 -17.17 -5.67 -4.25
C ASN A 153 -16.36 -6.19 -3.04
N ALA A 154 -15.21 -5.55 -2.81
CA ALA A 154 -14.37 -5.91 -1.68
C ALA A 154 -15.16 -5.79 -0.36
N LYS A 155 -14.96 -6.76 0.51
CA LYS A 155 -15.63 -6.78 1.82
C LYS A 155 -15.06 -5.67 2.70
N PRO A 156 -15.91 -4.79 3.24
CA PRO A 156 -15.46 -3.79 4.20
C PRO A 156 -14.85 -4.48 5.43
N ALA A 157 -13.63 -4.08 5.80
CA ALA A 157 -13.00 -4.53 7.01
C ALA A 157 -13.61 -3.83 8.22
N PHE A 158 -13.59 -4.50 9.37
CA PHE A 158 -14.06 -3.96 10.66
C PHE A 158 -15.54 -3.52 10.66
N LYS A 159 -16.40 -4.36 11.23
CA LYS A 159 -17.86 -4.21 11.21
C LYS A 159 -18.38 -2.90 11.81
N ASP A 160 -17.68 -2.34 12.78
CA ASP A 160 -18.06 -1.11 13.44
C ASP A 160 -17.51 0.12 12.71
N LYS A 161 -18.24 0.57 11.67
CA LYS A 161 -17.93 1.81 10.92
C LYS A 161 -16.52 1.90 10.33
N GLY A 162 -15.83 0.77 10.14
CA GLY A 162 -14.46 0.73 9.67
C GLY A 162 -13.43 1.24 10.68
N ILE A 163 -13.75 1.22 11.96
CA ILE A 163 -12.82 1.54 13.03
C ILE A 163 -11.83 0.39 13.17
N VAL A 164 -10.57 0.70 13.02
CA VAL A 164 -9.48 -0.28 13.20
C VAL A 164 -9.29 -0.51 14.70
N PRO A 165 -9.37 -1.76 15.19
CA PRO A 165 -9.12 -2.05 16.61
C PRO A 165 -7.70 -1.69 17.04
N ASP A 166 -7.54 -1.29 18.30
CA ASP A 166 -6.24 -0.88 18.86
C ASP A 166 -5.22 -2.05 18.91
N ASP A 167 -5.73 -3.27 19.00
CA ASP A 167 -4.94 -4.51 19.04
C ASP A 167 -4.72 -5.14 17.67
N PHE A 168 -5.18 -4.48 16.60
CA PHE A 168 -5.00 -4.99 15.25
C PHE A 168 -3.51 -5.00 14.85
N SER A 169 -3.06 -6.14 14.36
CA SER A 169 -1.74 -6.33 13.76
C SER A 169 -1.87 -7.10 12.43
N PHE A 170 -0.94 -6.84 11.52
CA PHE A 170 -0.81 -7.59 10.26
C PHE A 170 -0.14 -8.95 10.50
#